data_7269b3dbb80f93c19d015e9677228ac2
#
_entry.id   7269b3dbb80f93c19d015e9677228ac2
#
_cell.length_a   1.000
_cell.length_b   1.000
_cell.length_c   1.000
_cell.angle_alpha   90.00
_cell.angle_beta   90.00
_cell.angle_gamma   90.00
#
_symmetry.space_group_name_H-M   'P 1'
#
loop_
_entity.id
_entity.type
_entity.pdbx_description
1 polymer ?
#
loop_
_entity_poly.entity_id
_entity_poly.type
_entity_poly.pdbx_seq_one_letter_code
_entity_poly.pdbx_strand_id
1 'polypeptide(L)'
;MDQKELKDYCTSLVSLSTLEDCKIVIEKFSRFLMVVVNKHHYEDIHKQSEADLKVILQMLLSKTLYINQLLDGIDYKCDDFVSCKLGEDCYGHETFALNRIIDPTIVAMQVRAVFEMLCTFEIIYCVPDTDEKKDIIYYLFQNEGLRYQSRLYSGVTDSKLIEQKDEEQKQIDENVSFIKSTQVYKELSLENQKK
;
A
#
# COMPACT_ATOMS: atom_id res chain seq x y z
N MET A 1 15.40 15.30 16.88
CA MET A 1 14.78 16.32 16.02
C MET A 1 13.66 16.94 16.82
N ASP A 2 13.72 18.24 17.11
CA ASP A 2 12.66 18.91 17.84
C ASP A 2 11.45 19.18 16.93
N GLN A 3 10.33 19.63 17.52
CA GLN A 3 9.09 19.87 16.79
C GLN A 3 9.22 20.99 15.75
N LYS A 4 10.15 21.92 15.97
CA LYS A 4 10.45 23.02 15.06
C LYS A 4 11.28 22.54 13.88
N GLU A 5 12.32 21.74 14.14
CA GLU A 5 13.15 21.11 13.10
C GLU A 5 12.30 20.19 12.19
N LEU A 6 11.35 19.43 12.77
CA LEU A 6 10.42 18.61 11.99
C LEU A 6 9.52 19.46 11.10
N LYS A 7 8.98 20.57 11.63
CA LYS A 7 8.13 21.49 10.88
C LYS A 7 8.90 22.18 9.75
N ASP A 8 10.13 22.64 10.03
CA ASP A 8 10.98 23.28 9.04
C ASP A 8 11.38 22.29 7.94
N TYR A 9 11.67 21.03 8.31
CA TYR A 9 11.92 19.95 7.37
C TYR A 9 10.69 19.64 6.50
N CYS A 10 9.50 19.50 7.08
CA CYS A 10 8.26 19.30 6.33
C CYS A 10 7.94 20.49 5.41
N THR A 11 8.20 21.72 5.87
CA THR A 11 7.99 22.93 5.06
C THR A 11 8.98 22.98 3.89
N SER A 12 10.23 22.55 4.09
CA SER A 12 11.22 22.45 3.01
C SER A 12 10.84 21.40 1.97
N LEU A 13 10.18 20.31 2.39
CA LEU A 13 9.67 19.29 1.47
C LEU A 13 8.50 19.81 0.60
N VAL A 14 7.64 20.66 1.16
CA VAL A 14 6.51 21.27 0.40
C VAL A 14 7.02 22.28 -0.65
N SER A 15 8.23 22.79 -0.50
CA SER A 15 8.85 23.70 -1.48
C SER A 15 9.53 22.98 -2.66
N LEU A 16 9.41 21.65 -2.75
CA LEU A 16 9.94 20.88 -3.88
C LEU A 16 9.21 21.31 -5.17
N SER A 17 9.91 21.99 -6.04
CA SER A 17 9.34 22.61 -7.24
C SER A 17 9.69 21.89 -8.53
N THR A 18 10.62 20.94 -8.48
CA THR A 18 11.13 20.25 -9.67
C THR A 18 10.92 18.74 -9.62
N LEU A 19 10.85 18.12 -10.80
CA LEU A 19 10.81 16.67 -10.94
C LEU A 19 12.04 15.99 -10.32
N GLU A 20 13.19 16.63 -10.43
CA GLU A 20 14.45 16.12 -9.87
C GLU A 20 14.42 16.08 -8.34
N ASP A 21 13.87 17.11 -7.69
CA ASP A 21 13.68 17.12 -6.24
C ASP A 21 12.79 15.96 -5.79
N CYS A 22 11.70 15.69 -6.53
CA CYS A 22 10.83 14.54 -6.26
C CYS A 22 11.58 13.22 -6.36
N LYS A 23 12.41 13.03 -7.38
CA LYS A 23 13.23 11.83 -7.54
C LYS A 23 14.20 11.64 -6.38
N ILE A 24 14.89 12.69 -5.96
CA ILE A 24 15.82 12.65 -4.82
C ILE A 24 15.10 12.20 -3.54
N VAL A 25 13.90 12.71 -3.28
CA VAL A 25 13.11 12.33 -2.10
C VAL A 25 12.70 10.86 -2.17
N ILE A 26 12.15 10.41 -3.30
CA ILE A 26 11.73 9.02 -3.51
C ILE A 26 12.93 8.07 -3.41
N GLU A 27 14.08 8.42 -3.95
CA GLU A 27 15.29 7.62 -3.85
C GLU A 27 15.77 7.48 -2.39
N LYS A 28 15.79 8.57 -1.62
CA LYS A 28 16.14 8.52 -0.19
C LYS A 28 15.18 7.64 0.60
N PHE A 29 13.89 7.77 0.33
CA PHE A 29 12.86 6.94 0.98
C PHE A 29 13.01 5.47 0.60
N SER A 30 13.27 5.15 -0.68
CA SER A 30 13.54 3.78 -1.13
C SER A 30 14.75 3.18 -0.42
N ARG A 31 15.85 3.92 -0.29
CA ARG A 31 17.06 3.47 0.43
C ARG A 31 16.75 3.21 1.91
N PHE A 32 15.98 4.07 2.55
CA PHE A 32 15.53 3.85 3.93
C PHE A 32 14.72 2.56 4.05
N LEU A 33 13.72 2.35 3.19
CA LEU A 33 12.92 1.13 3.17
C LEU A 33 13.75 -0.11 2.90
N MET A 34 14.75 -0.06 2.03
CA MET A 34 15.68 -1.18 1.78
C MET A 34 16.42 -1.58 3.06
N VAL A 35 16.89 -0.60 3.84
CA VAL A 35 17.55 -0.87 5.13
C VAL A 35 16.59 -1.53 6.11
N VAL A 36 15.36 -1.03 6.22
CA VAL A 36 14.33 -1.59 7.10
C VAL A 36 13.97 -3.01 6.69
N VAL A 37 13.67 -3.24 5.41
CA VAL A 37 13.35 -4.57 4.87
C VAL A 37 14.49 -5.56 5.12
N ASN A 38 15.74 -5.16 4.82
CA ASN A 38 16.91 -6.02 5.03
C ASN A 38 17.12 -6.36 6.51
N LYS A 39 16.92 -5.39 7.41
CA LYS A 39 17.03 -5.62 8.86
C LYS A 39 16.04 -6.69 9.34
N HIS A 40 14.78 -6.59 8.90
CA HIS A 40 13.73 -7.50 9.34
C HIS A 40 13.63 -8.80 8.52
N HIS A 41 14.40 -8.92 7.43
CA HIS A 41 14.33 -10.11 6.56
C HIS A 41 14.69 -11.41 7.30
N TYR A 42 15.70 -11.38 8.14
CA TYR A 42 16.24 -12.56 8.84
C TYR A 42 15.64 -12.79 10.24
N GLU A 43 14.72 -11.93 10.69
CA GLU A 43 14.04 -12.12 11.97
C GLU A 43 13.07 -13.30 11.90
N ASP A 44 13.04 -14.13 12.93
CA ASP A 44 12.08 -15.23 13.04
C ASP A 44 10.66 -14.70 13.09
N ILE A 45 9.73 -15.47 12.51
CA ILE A 45 8.31 -15.16 12.49
C ILE A 45 7.62 -16.06 13.51
N HIS A 46 7.01 -15.44 14.51
CA HIS A 46 6.28 -16.14 15.57
C HIS A 46 4.77 -16.01 15.45
N LYS A 47 4.31 -14.95 14.78
CA LYS A 47 2.89 -14.63 14.61
C LYS A 47 2.59 -14.26 13.15
N GLN A 48 1.34 -14.46 12.72
CA GLN A 48 0.88 -14.05 11.39
C GLN A 48 1.04 -12.52 11.17
N SER A 49 0.79 -11.72 12.20
CA SER A 49 0.98 -10.27 12.13
C SER A 49 2.41 -9.85 11.80
N GLU A 50 3.42 -10.62 12.21
CA GLU A 50 4.83 -10.38 11.88
C GLU A 50 5.14 -10.76 10.43
N ALA A 51 4.53 -11.85 9.93
CA ALA A 51 4.63 -12.22 8.52
C ALA A 51 4.03 -11.12 7.63
N ASP A 52 2.84 -10.64 7.97
CA ASP A 52 2.14 -9.60 7.21
C ASP A 52 2.87 -8.26 7.28
N LEU A 53 3.51 -7.95 8.42
CA LEU A 53 4.41 -6.80 8.56
C LEU A 53 5.52 -6.82 7.50
N LYS A 54 6.20 -7.97 7.36
CA LYS A 54 7.27 -8.14 6.35
C LYS A 54 6.74 -7.96 4.94
N VAL A 55 5.55 -8.50 4.65
CA VAL A 55 4.89 -8.32 3.34
C VAL A 55 4.57 -6.85 3.08
N ILE A 56 4.01 -6.13 4.05
CA ILE A 56 3.70 -4.69 3.92
C ILE A 56 4.97 -3.88 3.64
N LEU A 57 6.07 -4.14 4.37
CA LEU A 57 7.35 -3.46 4.15
C LEU A 57 7.91 -3.71 2.74
N GLN A 58 7.83 -4.96 2.25
CA GLN A 58 8.24 -5.30 0.88
C GLN A 58 7.36 -4.62 -0.17
N MET A 59 6.04 -4.57 0.07
CA MET A 59 5.11 -3.88 -0.83
C MET A 59 5.36 -2.37 -0.85
N LEU A 60 5.64 -1.74 0.28
CA LEU A 60 6.02 -0.33 0.37
C LEU A 60 7.28 -0.06 -0.45
N LEU A 61 8.31 -0.88 -0.28
CA LEU A 61 9.55 -0.77 -1.05
C LEU A 61 9.28 -0.93 -2.55
N SER A 62 8.57 -1.98 -2.96
CA SER A 62 8.28 -2.24 -4.37
C SER A 62 7.50 -1.10 -5.01
N LYS A 63 6.47 -0.58 -4.35
CA LYS A 63 5.69 0.57 -4.86
C LYS A 63 6.52 1.84 -4.95
N THR A 64 7.39 2.08 -3.98
CA THR A 64 8.27 3.26 -3.99
C THR A 64 9.29 3.18 -5.13
N LEU A 65 9.89 2.01 -5.36
CA LEU A 65 10.76 1.78 -6.52
C LEU A 65 10.02 1.96 -7.84
N TYR A 66 8.76 1.50 -7.91
CA TYR A 66 7.93 1.68 -9.08
C TYR A 66 7.61 3.15 -9.36
N ILE A 67 7.31 3.95 -8.31
CA ILE A 67 7.15 5.40 -8.46
C ILE A 67 8.42 6.03 -9.05
N ASN A 68 9.59 5.63 -8.57
CA ASN A 68 10.86 6.13 -9.10
C ASN A 68 11.01 5.87 -10.60
N GLN A 69 10.67 4.67 -11.06
CA GLN A 69 10.64 4.32 -12.48
C GLN A 69 9.61 5.15 -13.28
N LEU A 70 8.43 5.38 -12.73
CA LEU A 70 7.40 6.21 -13.38
C LEU A 70 7.86 7.66 -13.54
N LEU A 71 8.66 8.18 -12.60
CA LEU A 71 9.22 9.53 -12.69
C LEU A 71 10.36 9.66 -13.73
N ASP A 72 10.97 8.55 -14.16
CA ASP A 72 11.90 8.54 -15.29
C ASP A 72 11.16 8.70 -16.63
N GLY A 73 9.89 8.37 -16.65
CA GLY A 73 9.06 8.36 -17.83
C GLY A 73 9.17 7.07 -18.64
N ILE A 74 8.21 6.87 -19.51
CA ILE A 74 8.11 5.70 -20.39
C ILE A 74 8.47 6.11 -21.79
N ASP A 75 9.41 5.37 -22.40
CA ASP A 75 9.73 5.49 -23.81
C ASP A 75 8.87 4.51 -24.61
N TYR A 76 8.26 4.99 -25.66
CA TYR A 76 7.49 4.19 -26.59
C TYR A 76 7.96 4.39 -28.02
N LYS A 77 8.21 3.31 -28.73
CA LYS A 77 8.60 3.33 -30.13
C LYS A 77 7.71 2.38 -30.91
N CYS A 78 7.11 2.87 -31.98
CA CYS A 78 6.38 2.08 -32.94
C CYS A 78 7.02 2.24 -34.31
N ASP A 79 7.55 1.16 -34.85
CA ASP A 79 8.03 1.10 -36.22
C ASP A 79 6.83 0.80 -37.12
N ASP A 80 6.84 1.28 -38.36
CA ASP A 80 5.76 1.14 -39.33
C ASP A 80 4.43 1.82 -38.91
N PHE A 81 4.50 2.92 -38.20
CA PHE A 81 3.33 3.75 -37.93
C PHE A 81 2.81 4.35 -39.25
N VAL A 82 1.54 4.05 -39.57
CA VAL A 82 0.90 4.60 -40.77
C VAL A 82 0.38 6.00 -40.44
N SER A 83 1.05 7.01 -40.93
CA SER A 83 0.60 8.42 -40.82
C SER A 83 -0.25 8.77 -42.02
N CYS A 84 -1.47 9.33 -41.76
CA CYS A 84 -2.28 9.97 -42.75
C CYS A 84 -2.10 11.50 -42.65
N LYS A 85 -1.42 12.11 -43.63
CA LYS A 85 -1.40 13.57 -43.71
C LYS A 85 -2.77 14.06 -44.19
N LEU A 86 -3.38 14.99 -43.45
CA LEU A 86 -4.66 15.56 -43.80
C LEU A 86 -4.57 16.19 -45.22
N GLY A 87 -5.32 15.61 -46.17
CA GLY A 87 -5.40 16.09 -47.55
C GLY A 87 -4.52 15.42 -48.60
N GLU A 88 -3.75 14.38 -48.20
CA GLU A 88 -2.97 13.56 -49.13
C GLU A 88 -3.46 12.11 -49.08
N ASP A 89 -3.66 11.50 -50.27
CA ASP A 89 -3.99 10.07 -50.41
C ASP A 89 -2.79 9.13 -50.16
N CYS A 90 -1.73 9.65 -49.54
CA CYS A 90 -0.46 8.91 -49.34
C CYS A 90 -0.31 8.50 -47.88
N TYR A 91 -0.33 7.18 -47.65
CA TYR A 91 0.04 6.61 -46.40
C TYR A 91 1.56 6.41 -46.37
N GLY A 92 2.24 7.12 -45.50
CA GLY A 92 3.68 6.92 -45.24
C GLY A 92 3.88 6.00 -44.05
N HIS A 93 4.86 5.09 -44.15
CA HIS A 93 5.35 4.33 -43.00
C HIS A 93 6.43 5.17 -42.31
N GLU A 94 6.15 5.57 -41.07
CA GLU A 94 7.07 6.37 -40.27
C GLU A 94 7.33 5.68 -38.92
N THR A 95 8.52 5.91 -38.37
CA THR A 95 8.78 5.52 -36.98
C THR A 95 8.21 6.58 -36.06
N PHE A 96 7.27 6.19 -35.23
CA PHE A 96 6.72 7.05 -34.18
C PHE A 96 7.44 6.75 -32.86
N ALA A 97 7.98 7.78 -32.23
CA ALA A 97 8.66 7.66 -30.93
C ALA A 97 8.12 8.72 -29.97
N LEU A 98 7.74 8.26 -28.79
CA LEU A 98 7.44 9.10 -27.64
C LEU A 98 8.49 8.84 -26.58
N ASN A 99 9.16 9.89 -26.13
CA ASN A 99 10.26 9.79 -25.17
C ASN A 99 9.82 10.43 -23.84
N ARG A 100 10.07 9.72 -22.74
CA ARG A 100 9.88 10.22 -21.38
C ARG A 100 8.45 10.69 -21.09
N ILE A 101 7.45 9.89 -21.46
CA ILE A 101 6.05 10.17 -21.12
C ILE A 101 5.86 9.93 -19.64
N ILE A 102 5.44 10.95 -18.91
CA ILE A 102 5.05 10.84 -17.50
C ILE A 102 3.56 11.15 -17.42
N ASP A 103 2.79 10.19 -16.92
CA ASP A 103 1.38 10.42 -16.57
C ASP A 103 1.28 10.80 -15.09
N PRO A 104 1.01 12.08 -14.77
CA PRO A 104 0.93 12.55 -13.40
C PRO A 104 -0.21 11.87 -12.61
N THR A 105 -1.27 11.41 -13.30
CA THR A 105 -2.40 10.73 -12.66
C THR A 105 -1.98 9.36 -12.12
N ILE A 106 -1.22 8.60 -12.91
CA ILE A 106 -0.70 7.29 -12.48
C ILE A 106 0.27 7.47 -11.31
N VAL A 107 1.17 8.47 -11.40
CA VAL A 107 2.09 8.78 -10.30
C VAL A 107 1.32 9.13 -9.03
N ALA A 108 0.32 10.01 -9.11
CA ALA A 108 -0.50 10.41 -7.96
C ALA A 108 -1.24 9.22 -7.34
N MET A 109 -1.78 8.30 -8.14
CA MET A 109 -2.43 7.08 -7.65
C MET A 109 -1.45 6.17 -6.89
N GLN A 110 -0.21 6.02 -7.38
CA GLN A 110 0.80 5.22 -6.69
C GLN A 110 1.27 5.87 -5.39
N VAL A 111 1.47 7.19 -5.38
CA VAL A 111 1.82 7.95 -4.16
C VAL A 111 0.71 7.80 -3.12
N ARG A 112 -0.56 7.92 -3.52
CA ARG A 112 -1.71 7.70 -2.64
C ARG A 112 -1.70 6.28 -2.07
N ALA A 113 -1.46 5.26 -2.88
CA ALA A 113 -1.41 3.87 -2.43
C ALA A 113 -0.28 3.64 -1.40
N VAL A 114 0.90 4.24 -1.58
CA VAL A 114 1.99 4.20 -0.60
C VAL A 114 1.58 4.89 0.70
N PHE A 115 0.94 6.06 0.61
CA PHE A 115 0.47 6.81 1.78
C PHE A 115 -0.57 6.01 2.58
N GLU A 116 -1.57 5.42 1.93
CA GLU A 116 -2.59 4.58 2.57
C GLU A 116 -1.96 3.36 3.27
N MET A 117 -0.95 2.72 2.65
CA MET A 117 -0.20 1.62 3.27
C MET A 117 0.62 2.08 4.49
N LEU A 118 1.24 3.26 4.42
CA LEU A 118 1.97 3.83 5.56
C LEU A 118 1.04 4.13 6.73
N CYS A 119 -0.12 4.70 6.48
CA CYS A 119 -1.13 4.94 7.51
C CYS A 119 -1.58 3.61 8.16
N THR A 120 -1.83 2.58 7.36
CA THR A 120 -2.18 1.25 7.86
C THR A 120 -1.06 0.66 8.71
N PHE A 121 0.17 0.74 8.24
CA PHE A 121 1.35 0.30 8.98
C PHE A 121 1.49 1.03 10.32
N GLU A 122 1.36 2.34 10.32
CA GLU A 122 1.47 3.16 11.52
C GLU A 122 0.40 2.79 12.55
N ILE A 123 -0.86 2.69 12.13
CA ILE A 123 -1.99 2.37 13.00
C ILE A 123 -1.84 0.98 13.64
N ILE A 124 -1.40 -0.02 12.87
CA ILE A 124 -1.32 -1.40 13.36
C ILE A 124 -0.06 -1.65 14.19
N TYR A 125 1.09 -1.14 13.73
CA TYR A 125 2.39 -1.56 14.26
C TYR A 125 3.13 -0.51 15.10
N CYS A 126 2.83 0.79 14.91
CA CYS A 126 3.56 1.86 15.57
C CYS A 126 2.78 2.55 16.70
N VAL A 127 1.48 2.79 16.50
CA VAL A 127 0.64 3.50 17.48
C VAL A 127 0.37 2.69 18.74
N PRO A 128 0.11 1.38 18.68
CA PRO A 128 -0.17 0.60 19.89
C PRO A 128 1.07 0.49 20.79
N ASP A 129 0.89 0.77 22.07
CA ASP A 129 1.94 0.78 23.09
C ASP A 129 2.21 -0.59 23.72
N THR A 130 1.35 -1.59 23.48
CA THR A 130 1.48 -2.96 23.96
C THR A 130 1.24 -3.98 22.84
N ASP A 131 1.82 -5.18 22.98
CA ASP A 131 1.63 -6.26 22.00
C ASP A 131 0.17 -6.72 21.95
N GLU A 132 -0.54 -6.72 23.09
CA GLU A 132 -1.97 -7.05 23.11
C GLU A 132 -2.80 -6.06 22.30
N LYS A 133 -2.53 -4.75 22.38
CA LYS A 133 -3.20 -3.73 21.57
C LYS A 133 -2.85 -3.86 20.08
N LYS A 134 -1.60 -4.19 19.74
CA LYS A 134 -1.21 -4.48 18.36
C LYS A 134 -2.02 -5.64 17.79
N ASP A 135 -2.07 -6.75 18.53
CA ASP A 135 -2.82 -7.94 18.10
C ASP A 135 -4.32 -7.61 17.93
N ILE A 136 -4.93 -6.84 18.84
CA ILE A 136 -6.33 -6.40 18.72
C ILE A 136 -6.54 -5.58 17.44
N ILE A 137 -5.73 -4.54 17.20
CA ILE A 137 -5.88 -3.68 16.03
C ILE A 137 -5.63 -4.46 14.74
N TYR A 138 -4.63 -5.34 14.73
CA TYR A 138 -4.34 -6.23 13.60
C TYR A 138 -5.55 -7.11 13.27
N TYR A 139 -6.15 -7.80 14.24
CA TYR A 139 -7.31 -8.65 14.00
C TYR A 139 -8.57 -7.87 13.61
N LEU A 140 -8.76 -6.66 14.13
CA LEU A 140 -9.83 -5.76 13.67
C LEU A 140 -9.66 -5.40 12.19
N PHE A 141 -8.44 -5.03 11.78
CA PHE A 141 -8.12 -4.74 10.39
C PHE A 141 -8.34 -5.95 9.48
N GLN A 142 -7.85 -7.12 9.90
CA GLN A 142 -8.04 -8.38 9.17
C GLN A 142 -9.53 -8.71 9.00
N ASN A 143 -10.32 -8.59 10.07
CA ASN A 143 -11.76 -8.84 10.03
C ASN A 143 -12.50 -7.91 9.06
N GLU A 144 -12.13 -6.63 8.99
CA GLU A 144 -12.73 -5.72 8.01
C GLU A 144 -12.40 -6.12 6.57
N GLY A 145 -11.18 -6.58 6.31
CA GLY A 145 -10.78 -7.13 5.01
C GLY A 145 -11.60 -8.36 4.62
N LEU A 146 -11.74 -9.33 5.53
CA LEU A 146 -12.52 -10.55 5.31
C LEU A 146 -14.01 -10.24 5.11
N ARG A 147 -14.59 -9.34 5.89
CA ARG A 147 -15.98 -8.89 5.71
C ARG A 147 -16.20 -8.19 4.38
N TYR A 148 -15.23 -7.40 3.93
CA TYR A 148 -15.31 -6.77 2.61
C TYR A 148 -15.31 -7.81 1.50
N GLN A 149 -14.41 -8.80 1.54
CA GLN A 149 -14.38 -9.92 0.59
C GLN A 149 -15.69 -10.70 0.59
N SER A 150 -16.21 -11.05 1.77
CA SER A 150 -17.47 -11.77 1.91
C SER A 150 -18.67 -11.06 1.25
N ARG A 151 -18.68 -9.71 1.23
CA ARG A 151 -19.71 -8.94 0.51
C ARG A 151 -19.60 -9.08 -1.01
N LEU A 152 -18.40 -9.25 -1.55
CA LEU A 152 -18.19 -9.43 -2.99
C LEU A 152 -18.72 -10.77 -3.48
N TYR A 153 -18.83 -11.77 -2.61
CA TYR A 153 -19.36 -13.11 -2.92
C TYR A 153 -20.89 -13.21 -2.72
N SER A 154 -21.59 -12.10 -2.50
CA SER A 154 -23.04 -12.12 -2.36
C SER A 154 -23.69 -12.51 -3.69
N GLY A 155 -24.48 -13.61 -3.69
CA GLY A 155 -25.16 -14.14 -4.88
C GLY A 155 -24.35 -15.13 -5.73
N VAL A 156 -23.15 -15.51 -5.30
CA VAL A 156 -22.34 -16.54 -5.97
C VAL A 156 -22.84 -17.93 -5.58
N THR A 157 -22.99 -18.81 -6.58
CA THR A 157 -23.48 -20.20 -6.42
C THR A 157 -22.36 -21.25 -6.57
N ASP A 158 -21.10 -20.81 -6.80
CA ASP A 158 -19.94 -21.71 -6.90
C ASP A 158 -19.61 -22.32 -5.52
N SER A 159 -19.54 -23.65 -5.47
CA SER A 159 -19.32 -24.38 -4.21
C SER A 159 -17.99 -24.06 -3.54
N LYS A 160 -16.92 -23.79 -4.34
CA LYS A 160 -15.59 -23.43 -3.80
C LYS A 160 -15.60 -22.06 -3.16
N LEU A 161 -16.35 -21.10 -3.73
CA LEU A 161 -16.47 -19.76 -3.16
C LEU A 161 -17.35 -19.76 -1.94
N ILE A 162 -18.34 -20.67 -1.84
CA ILE A 162 -19.14 -20.85 -0.61
C ILE A 162 -18.26 -21.41 0.51
N GLU A 163 -17.46 -22.46 0.21
CA GLU A 163 -16.53 -23.03 1.18
C GLU A 163 -15.51 -21.99 1.68
N GLN A 164 -14.93 -21.21 0.78
CA GLN A 164 -14.02 -20.11 1.13
C GLN A 164 -14.70 -19.08 2.05
N LYS A 165 -15.93 -18.72 1.76
CA LYS A 165 -16.71 -17.79 2.59
C LYS A 165 -16.94 -18.32 3.99
N ASP A 166 -17.21 -19.62 4.12
CA ASP A 166 -17.42 -20.28 5.42
C ASP A 166 -16.10 -20.33 6.21
N GLU A 167 -14.97 -20.56 5.55
CA GLU A 167 -13.63 -20.47 6.17
C GLU A 167 -13.30 -19.05 6.63
N GLU A 168 -13.58 -18.03 5.80
CA GLU A 168 -13.41 -16.63 6.16
C GLU A 168 -14.27 -16.22 7.37
N GLN A 169 -15.54 -16.69 7.42
CA GLN A 169 -16.43 -16.43 8.56
C GLN A 169 -15.90 -17.09 9.84
N LYS A 170 -15.41 -18.32 9.75
CA LYS A 170 -14.79 -19.02 10.88
C LYS A 170 -13.57 -18.25 11.41
N GLN A 171 -12.71 -17.74 10.52
CA GLN A 171 -11.58 -16.93 10.91
C GLN A 171 -11.98 -15.62 11.60
N ILE A 172 -13.03 -14.96 11.12
CA ILE A 172 -13.61 -13.77 11.80
C ILE A 172 -14.05 -14.13 13.21
N ASP A 173 -14.75 -15.25 13.39
CA ASP A 173 -15.27 -15.66 14.70
C ASP A 173 -14.13 -16.02 15.68
N GLU A 174 -13.06 -16.65 15.19
CA GLU A 174 -11.85 -16.93 15.97
C GLU A 174 -11.15 -15.62 16.39
N ASN A 175 -10.97 -14.67 15.49
CA ASN A 175 -10.38 -13.36 15.78
C ASN A 175 -11.22 -12.57 16.81
N VAL A 176 -12.55 -12.57 16.66
CA VAL A 176 -13.47 -11.92 17.62
C VAL A 176 -13.38 -12.58 19.00
N SER A 177 -13.28 -13.92 19.05
CA SER A 177 -13.13 -14.66 20.29
C SER A 177 -11.82 -14.30 21.00
N PHE A 178 -10.72 -14.21 20.23
CA PHE A 178 -9.42 -13.75 20.74
C PHE A 178 -9.54 -12.34 21.33
N ILE A 179 -10.07 -11.37 20.58
CA ILE A 179 -10.23 -9.98 21.05
C ILE A 179 -11.00 -9.93 22.36
N LYS A 180 -12.13 -10.66 22.45
CA LYS A 180 -12.96 -10.73 23.67
C LYS A 180 -12.25 -11.38 24.86
N SER A 181 -11.26 -12.21 24.63
CA SER A 181 -10.47 -12.86 25.69
C SER A 181 -9.43 -11.93 26.33
N THR A 182 -9.04 -10.85 25.63
CA THR A 182 -7.98 -9.92 26.03
C THR A 182 -8.35 -9.10 27.27
N GLN A 183 -7.32 -8.66 28.02
CA GLN A 183 -7.53 -7.81 29.18
C GLN A 183 -8.02 -6.42 28.77
N VAL A 184 -7.49 -5.88 27.69
CA VAL A 184 -7.91 -4.58 27.14
C VAL A 184 -9.40 -4.55 26.83
N TYR A 185 -9.94 -5.61 26.21
CA TYR A 185 -11.38 -5.69 25.92
C TYR A 185 -12.23 -5.79 27.20
N LYS A 186 -11.79 -6.56 28.19
CA LYS A 186 -12.51 -6.73 29.47
C LYS A 186 -12.57 -5.45 30.29
N GLU A 187 -11.58 -4.57 30.13
CA GLU A 187 -11.53 -3.25 30.80
C GLU A 187 -12.39 -2.18 30.10
N LEU A 188 -12.85 -2.44 28.87
CA LEU A 188 -13.77 -1.53 28.19
C LEU A 188 -15.13 -1.49 28.93
N SER A 189 -15.72 -0.29 28.94
CA SER A 189 -17.09 -0.16 29.44
C SER A 189 -18.07 -1.02 28.63
N LEU A 190 -19.15 -1.48 29.27
CA LEU A 190 -20.21 -2.28 28.61
C LEU A 190 -20.81 -1.58 27.36
N GLU A 191 -20.80 -0.25 27.33
CA GLU A 191 -21.23 0.54 26.17
C GLU A 191 -20.26 0.42 25.00
N ASN A 192 -18.95 0.43 25.28
CA ASN A 192 -17.89 0.31 24.26
C ASN A 192 -17.72 -1.12 23.76
N GLN A 193 -18.06 -2.12 24.55
CA GLN A 193 -18.04 -3.55 24.13
C GLN A 193 -19.13 -3.91 23.11
N LYS A 194 -20.18 -3.06 22.99
CA LYS A 194 -21.32 -3.28 22.07
C LYS A 194 -21.17 -2.61 20.70
N LYS A 195 -20.20 -1.74 20.54
CA LYS A 195 -19.86 -1.09 19.27
C LYS A 195 -18.89 -1.93 18.48
#